data_68b05a7ecb14db023c8d07f00766882e
#
_entry.id   68b05a7ecb14db023c8d07f00766882e
#
_cell.length_a   1.000
_cell.length_b   1.000
_cell.length_c   1.000
_cell.angle_alpha   90.00
_cell.angle_beta   90.00
_cell.angle_gamma   90.00
#
_symmetry.space_group_name_H-M   'P 1'
#
loop_
_entity.id
_entity.type
_entity.pdbx_description
1 polymer ?
#
loop_
_entity_poly.entity_id
_entity_poly.type
_entity_poly.pdbx_seq_one_letter_code
_entity_poly.pdbx_strand_id
1 'polypeptide(L)'
;FDPDLKKRRINDLELIMNKDDFWNDKQKSEEVIAEVNELKNSLDSVSSLKNKIDNNLEILKDLKNNYDPELKDIVYTETNDIEKSMDDVEISILLNDKYDKLGAIVDIHSGAGGTEACDWANMLFRMYTRWCDAKKYKVEIVDTQPGDEVGIKSLTMLVKGLNAYGYLKVEKGVHRLVRISPFDSNARRHTSFASINVTPLFLNNEINIDIKES
;
A
#
# COMPACT_ATOMS: atom_id res chain seq x y z
N PHE A 1 11.63 -15.06 -3.04
CA PHE A 1 10.38 -15.64 -3.54
C PHE A 1 10.63 -17.08 -3.98
N ASP A 2 10.03 -18.06 -3.29
CA ASP A 2 10.12 -19.49 -3.65
C ASP A 2 8.71 -20.03 -3.97
N PRO A 3 8.37 -20.20 -5.27
CA PRO A 3 7.05 -20.67 -5.69
C PRO A 3 6.72 -22.09 -5.20
N ASP A 4 7.73 -22.97 -5.12
CA ASP A 4 7.50 -24.36 -4.76
C ASP A 4 7.22 -24.51 -3.26
N LEU A 5 7.89 -23.72 -2.44
CA LEU A 5 7.64 -23.64 -1.01
C LEU A 5 6.24 -23.08 -0.73
N LYS A 6 5.81 -22.04 -1.47
CA LYS A 6 4.47 -21.49 -1.37
C LYS A 6 3.39 -22.52 -1.76
N LYS A 7 3.59 -23.25 -2.84
CA LYS A 7 2.67 -24.32 -3.28
C LYS A 7 2.55 -25.43 -2.24
N ARG A 8 3.66 -25.87 -1.64
CA ARG A 8 3.65 -26.84 -0.55
C ARG A 8 2.85 -26.33 0.64
N ARG A 9 3.10 -25.08 1.04
CA ARG A 9 2.37 -24.46 2.16
C ARG A 9 0.87 -24.36 1.88
N ILE A 10 0.45 -24.02 0.66
CA ILE A 10 -0.97 -24.02 0.27
C ILE A 10 -1.57 -25.41 0.44
N ASN A 11 -0.90 -26.46 -0.05
CA ASN A 11 -1.37 -27.83 0.07
C ASN A 11 -1.53 -28.26 1.55
N ASP A 12 -0.56 -27.90 2.40
CA ASP A 12 -0.62 -28.19 3.83
C ASP A 12 -1.81 -27.50 4.50
N LEU A 13 -2.06 -26.24 4.16
CA LEU A 13 -3.18 -25.47 4.68
C LEU A 13 -4.53 -25.99 4.16
N GLU A 14 -4.62 -26.39 2.90
CA GLU A 14 -5.82 -27.02 2.33
C GLU A 14 -6.14 -28.36 2.98
N LEU A 15 -5.10 -29.13 3.38
CA LEU A 15 -5.30 -30.34 4.18
C LEU A 15 -5.86 -30.04 5.59
N ILE A 16 -5.48 -28.90 6.18
CA ILE A 16 -6.04 -28.44 7.45
C ILE A 16 -7.50 -28.01 7.26
N MET A 17 -7.82 -27.31 6.18
CA MET A 17 -9.18 -26.84 5.87
C MET A 17 -10.18 -28.01 5.62
N ASN A 18 -9.68 -29.16 5.18
CA ASN A 18 -10.50 -30.35 4.92
C ASN A 18 -10.80 -31.19 6.19
N LYS A 19 -10.33 -30.79 7.37
CA LYS A 19 -10.66 -31.47 8.61
C LYS A 19 -12.05 -31.11 9.11
N ASP A 20 -12.78 -32.07 9.67
CA ASP A 20 -14.16 -31.88 10.16
C ASP A 20 -14.27 -30.83 11.27
N ASP A 21 -13.19 -30.66 12.05
CA ASP A 21 -13.12 -29.72 13.18
C ASP A 21 -12.63 -28.30 12.78
N PHE A 22 -12.25 -28.09 11.51
CA PHE A 22 -11.70 -26.81 11.04
C PHE A 22 -12.63 -25.61 11.30
N TRP A 23 -13.93 -25.79 11.12
CA TRP A 23 -14.93 -24.74 11.23
C TRP A 23 -15.37 -24.42 12.67
N ASN A 24 -14.92 -25.23 13.65
CA ASN A 24 -15.30 -25.06 15.06
C ASN A 24 -14.63 -23.82 15.68
N ASP A 25 -13.46 -23.42 15.18
CA ASP A 25 -12.74 -22.22 15.61
C ASP A 25 -12.75 -21.19 14.47
N LYS A 26 -13.71 -20.27 14.54
CA LYS A 26 -13.92 -19.25 13.50
C LYS A 26 -12.70 -18.38 13.26
N GLN A 27 -12.00 -17.97 14.33
CA GLN A 27 -10.84 -17.09 14.22
C GLN A 27 -9.69 -17.78 13.47
N LYS A 28 -9.39 -19.00 13.88
CA LYS A 28 -8.34 -19.82 13.27
C LYS A 28 -8.67 -20.17 11.80
N SER A 29 -9.95 -20.40 11.49
CA SER A 29 -10.40 -20.66 10.12
C SER A 29 -10.21 -19.43 9.24
N GLU A 30 -10.57 -18.23 9.73
CA GLU A 30 -10.37 -16.97 9.02
C GLU A 30 -8.88 -16.70 8.75
N GLU A 31 -8.00 -16.94 9.71
CA GLU A 31 -6.54 -16.79 9.56
C GLU A 31 -5.99 -17.73 8.48
N VAL A 32 -6.35 -19.01 8.52
CA VAL A 32 -5.88 -20.00 7.53
C VAL A 32 -6.40 -19.66 6.13
N ILE A 33 -7.67 -19.26 5.99
CA ILE A 33 -8.24 -18.87 4.71
C ILE A 33 -7.53 -17.62 4.16
N ALA A 34 -7.25 -16.65 5.02
CA ALA A 34 -6.53 -15.44 4.64
C ALA A 34 -5.11 -15.78 4.14
N GLU A 35 -4.37 -16.67 4.85
CA GLU A 35 -3.04 -17.13 4.44
C GLU A 35 -3.08 -17.84 3.09
N VAL A 36 -4.03 -18.75 2.87
CA VAL A 36 -4.18 -19.47 1.59
C VAL A 36 -4.46 -18.50 0.45
N ASN A 37 -5.40 -17.57 0.63
CA ASN A 37 -5.74 -16.59 -0.39
C ASN A 37 -4.56 -15.68 -0.73
N GLU A 38 -3.79 -15.25 0.26
CA GLU A 38 -2.59 -14.46 0.05
C GLU A 38 -1.53 -15.20 -0.75
N LEU A 39 -1.25 -16.46 -0.37
CA LEU A 39 -0.27 -17.28 -1.07
C LEU A 39 -0.70 -17.54 -2.53
N LYS A 40 -1.99 -17.84 -2.77
CA LYS A 40 -2.54 -18.01 -4.12
C LYS A 40 -2.43 -16.73 -4.93
N ASN A 41 -2.88 -15.60 -4.40
CA ASN A 41 -2.80 -14.31 -5.09
C ASN A 41 -1.35 -13.94 -5.45
N SER A 42 -0.39 -14.22 -4.57
CA SER A 42 1.04 -14.00 -4.83
C SER A 42 1.57 -14.87 -5.97
N LEU A 43 1.16 -16.13 -6.05
CA LEU A 43 1.55 -17.04 -7.14
C LEU A 43 0.87 -16.66 -8.46
N ASP A 44 -0.41 -16.32 -8.41
CA ASP A 44 -1.20 -15.93 -9.58
C ASP A 44 -0.69 -14.63 -10.20
N SER A 45 -0.29 -13.66 -9.38
CA SER A 45 0.31 -12.40 -9.86
C SER A 45 1.58 -12.65 -10.68
N VAL A 46 2.49 -13.49 -10.16
CA VAL A 46 3.74 -13.83 -10.85
C VAL A 46 3.48 -14.68 -12.10
N SER A 47 2.55 -15.65 -12.02
CA SER A 47 2.18 -16.50 -13.15
C SER A 47 1.54 -15.70 -14.28
N SER A 48 0.61 -14.80 -13.93
CA SER A 48 -0.05 -13.90 -14.89
C SER A 48 0.96 -12.99 -15.59
N LEU A 49 1.90 -12.42 -14.81
CA LEU A 49 2.96 -11.58 -15.36
C LEU A 49 3.86 -12.36 -16.33
N LYS A 50 4.25 -13.58 -15.96
CA LYS A 50 5.04 -14.45 -16.83
C LYS A 50 4.30 -14.75 -18.14
N ASN A 51 3.03 -15.11 -18.08
CA ASN A 51 2.23 -15.38 -19.26
C ASN A 51 2.12 -14.16 -20.18
N LYS A 52 1.96 -12.95 -19.64
CA LYS A 52 1.96 -11.71 -20.43
C LYS A 52 3.30 -11.49 -21.13
N ILE A 53 4.41 -11.72 -20.43
CA ILE A 53 5.76 -11.61 -21.01
C ILE A 53 5.95 -12.63 -22.15
N ASP A 54 5.59 -13.89 -21.91
CA ASP A 54 5.73 -14.95 -22.90
C ASP A 54 4.90 -14.67 -24.16
N ASN A 55 3.65 -14.20 -24.01
CA ASN A 55 2.79 -13.80 -25.12
C ASN A 55 3.39 -12.63 -25.91
N ASN A 56 3.88 -11.58 -25.25
CA ASN A 56 4.53 -10.45 -25.93
C ASN A 56 5.78 -10.87 -26.67
N LEU A 57 6.57 -11.80 -26.12
CA LEU A 57 7.74 -12.35 -26.79
C LEU A 57 7.39 -13.13 -28.07
N GLU A 58 6.27 -13.86 -28.07
CA GLU A 58 5.77 -14.56 -29.27
C GLU A 58 5.36 -13.56 -30.37
N ILE A 59 4.57 -12.54 -29.99
CA ILE A 59 4.15 -11.49 -30.95
C ILE A 59 5.36 -10.74 -31.51
N LEU A 60 6.37 -10.44 -30.70
CA LEU A 60 7.61 -9.80 -31.14
C LEU A 60 8.40 -10.66 -32.14
N LYS A 61 8.39 -12.00 -31.98
CA LYS A 61 9.01 -12.91 -32.95
C LYS A 61 8.28 -12.89 -34.28
N ASP A 62 6.95 -12.84 -34.25
CA ASP A 62 6.13 -12.75 -35.46
C ASP A 62 6.29 -11.40 -36.16
N LEU A 63 6.34 -10.29 -35.44
CA LEU A 63 6.60 -8.95 -35.96
C LEU A 63 7.98 -8.83 -36.63
N LYS A 64 8.96 -9.61 -36.20
CA LYS A 64 10.30 -9.65 -36.84
C LYS A 64 10.26 -10.25 -38.25
N ASN A 65 9.31 -11.15 -38.48
CA ASN A 65 9.14 -11.81 -39.79
C ASN A 65 8.12 -11.07 -40.67
N ASN A 66 7.04 -10.57 -40.06
CA ASN A 66 5.94 -9.86 -40.72
C ASN A 66 5.68 -8.55 -39.96
N TYR A 67 6.25 -7.45 -40.44
CA TYR A 67 6.09 -6.14 -39.78
C TYR A 67 4.67 -5.62 -39.93
N ASP A 68 4.00 -5.40 -38.81
CA ASP A 68 2.68 -4.78 -38.68
C ASP A 68 2.75 -3.59 -37.69
N PRO A 69 2.48 -2.36 -38.16
CA PRO A 69 2.55 -1.16 -37.29
C PRO A 69 1.54 -1.18 -36.14
N GLU A 70 0.30 -1.71 -36.36
CA GLU A 70 -0.73 -1.77 -35.34
C GLU A 70 -0.36 -2.75 -34.22
N LEU A 71 0.12 -3.92 -34.59
CA LEU A 71 0.64 -4.91 -33.64
C LEU A 71 1.84 -4.39 -32.84
N LYS A 72 2.71 -3.61 -33.47
CA LYS A 72 3.84 -2.98 -32.79
C LYS A 72 3.38 -2.04 -31.68
N ASP A 73 2.37 -1.19 -31.95
CA ASP A 73 1.85 -0.24 -30.97
C ASP A 73 1.15 -0.94 -29.81
N ILE A 74 0.45 -2.05 -30.08
CA ILE A 74 -0.15 -2.90 -29.06
C ILE A 74 0.93 -3.48 -28.14
N VAL A 75 1.96 -4.10 -28.72
CA VAL A 75 3.07 -4.69 -27.93
C VAL A 75 3.79 -3.64 -27.10
N TYR A 76 3.99 -2.43 -27.65
CA TYR A 76 4.61 -1.33 -26.90
C TYR A 76 3.77 -0.93 -25.69
N THR A 77 2.44 -0.82 -25.86
CA THR A 77 1.52 -0.49 -24.78
C THR A 77 1.50 -1.59 -23.71
N GLU A 78 1.40 -2.85 -24.13
CA GLU A 78 1.43 -4.00 -23.22
C GLU A 78 2.77 -4.13 -22.46
N THR A 79 3.89 -3.82 -23.13
CA THR A 79 5.21 -3.81 -22.48
C THR A 79 5.27 -2.79 -21.34
N ASN A 80 4.73 -1.57 -21.54
CA ASN A 80 4.66 -0.56 -20.50
C ASN A 80 3.76 -0.99 -19.32
N ASP A 81 2.69 -1.73 -19.61
CA ASP A 81 1.80 -2.25 -18.55
C ASP A 81 2.42 -3.43 -17.80
N ILE A 82 3.22 -4.26 -18.48
CA ILE A 82 4.04 -5.31 -17.86
C ILE A 82 5.07 -4.69 -16.93
N GLU A 83 5.76 -3.63 -17.35
CA GLU A 83 6.77 -2.93 -16.55
C GLU A 83 6.17 -2.40 -15.24
N LYS A 84 5.01 -1.72 -15.29
CA LYS A 84 4.28 -1.29 -14.09
C LYS A 84 3.86 -2.45 -13.20
N SER A 85 3.41 -3.56 -13.80
CA SER A 85 3.00 -4.76 -13.06
C SER A 85 4.20 -5.44 -12.39
N MET A 86 5.40 -5.36 -12.99
CA MET A 86 6.65 -5.83 -12.38
C MET A 86 6.99 -5.03 -11.13
N ASP A 87 6.92 -3.70 -11.22
CA ASP A 87 7.18 -2.82 -10.07
C ASP A 87 6.24 -3.14 -8.90
N ASP A 88 4.94 -3.34 -9.15
CA ASP A 88 3.97 -3.71 -8.12
C ASP A 88 4.29 -5.08 -7.49
N VAL A 89 4.69 -6.07 -8.27
CA VAL A 89 5.09 -7.39 -7.77
C VAL A 89 6.39 -7.31 -6.97
N GLU A 90 7.39 -6.56 -7.45
CA GLU A 90 8.66 -6.36 -6.76
C GLU A 90 8.44 -5.75 -5.37
N ILE A 91 7.66 -4.66 -5.29
CA ILE A 91 7.32 -4.04 -4.02
C ILE A 91 6.59 -5.02 -3.10
N SER A 92 5.63 -5.79 -3.62
CA SER A 92 4.89 -6.77 -2.81
C SER A 92 5.80 -7.86 -2.21
N ILE A 93 6.89 -8.21 -2.90
CA ILE A 93 7.90 -9.17 -2.41
C ILE A 93 8.78 -8.53 -1.33
N LEU A 94 9.08 -7.24 -1.45
CA LEU A 94 9.90 -6.50 -0.49
C LEU A 94 9.15 -6.23 0.82
N LEU A 95 7.82 -6.10 0.78
CA LEU A 95 6.97 -5.92 1.95
C LEU A 95 6.78 -7.25 2.70
N ASN A 96 7.79 -7.67 3.47
CA ASN A 96 7.82 -8.97 4.15
C ASN A 96 8.05 -8.88 5.66
N ASP A 97 8.01 -7.69 6.25
CA ASP A 97 8.09 -7.51 7.70
C ASP A 97 6.79 -7.97 8.39
N LYS A 98 6.91 -8.34 9.66
CA LYS A 98 5.81 -8.90 10.48
C LYS A 98 4.49 -8.11 10.40
N TYR A 99 4.56 -6.79 10.29
CA TYR A 99 3.41 -5.91 10.31
C TYR A 99 3.06 -5.29 8.96
N ASP A 100 3.86 -5.55 7.92
CA ASP A 100 3.68 -4.93 6.60
C ASP A 100 2.32 -5.20 5.98
N LYS A 101 1.74 -6.35 6.27
CA LYS A 101 0.42 -6.79 5.75
C LYS A 101 -0.77 -6.08 6.38
N LEU A 102 -0.56 -5.42 7.51
CA LEU A 102 -1.62 -4.77 8.25
C LEU A 102 -2.08 -3.47 7.59
N GLY A 103 -3.26 -3.00 8.02
CA GLY A 103 -3.67 -1.62 7.80
C GLY A 103 -2.75 -0.64 8.51
N ALA A 104 -2.94 0.64 8.29
CA ALA A 104 -2.15 1.69 8.91
C ALA A 104 -3.02 2.71 9.64
N ILE A 105 -2.48 3.23 10.74
CA ILE A 105 -2.94 4.46 11.38
C ILE A 105 -1.95 5.54 10.96
N VAL A 106 -2.44 6.61 10.36
CA VAL A 106 -1.62 7.72 9.88
C VAL A 106 -2.00 8.98 10.63
N ASP A 107 -1.05 9.54 11.34
CA ASP A 107 -1.19 10.80 12.04
C ASP A 107 -0.40 11.88 11.27
N ILE A 108 -1.06 12.98 10.96
CA ILE A 108 -0.49 14.14 10.28
C ILE A 108 -0.56 15.32 11.23
N HIS A 109 0.57 15.97 11.49
CA HIS A 109 0.62 17.17 12.32
C HIS A 109 1.32 18.31 11.59
N SER A 110 0.73 19.49 11.61
CA SER A 110 1.41 20.70 11.15
C SER A 110 2.60 21.02 12.07
N GLY A 111 3.73 21.36 11.47
CA GLY A 111 4.91 21.80 12.22
C GLY A 111 4.88 23.30 12.55
N ALA A 112 6.00 23.82 13.01
CA ALA A 112 6.18 25.25 13.19
C ALA A 112 6.06 25.98 11.84
N GLY A 113 5.21 27.01 11.76
CA GLY A 113 4.98 27.76 10.53
C GLY A 113 3.59 28.34 10.36
N GLY A 114 2.73 28.21 11.38
CA GLY A 114 1.37 28.78 11.37
C GLY A 114 0.52 28.30 10.20
N THR A 115 -0.19 29.24 9.54
CA THR A 115 -1.10 29.00 8.42
C THR A 115 -0.48 28.19 7.28
N GLU A 116 0.77 28.43 6.91
CA GLU A 116 1.49 27.70 5.86
C GLU A 116 1.71 26.22 6.21
N ALA A 117 2.04 25.91 7.47
CA ALA A 117 2.25 24.55 7.91
C ALA A 117 0.92 23.76 7.97
N CYS A 118 -0.18 24.42 8.36
CA CYS A 118 -1.52 23.85 8.35
C CYS A 118 -2.01 23.55 6.93
N ASP A 119 -1.70 24.43 5.97
CA ASP A 119 -2.02 24.19 4.56
C ASP A 119 -1.18 23.02 4.01
N TRP A 120 0.11 22.97 4.35
CA TRP A 120 0.98 21.85 3.97
C TRP A 120 0.47 20.50 4.51
N ALA A 121 0.06 20.44 5.77
CA ALA A 121 -0.54 19.23 6.35
C ALA A 121 -1.80 18.79 5.59
N ASN A 122 -2.65 19.74 5.19
CA ASN A 122 -3.84 19.47 4.35
C ASN A 122 -3.47 18.97 2.95
N MET A 123 -2.41 19.51 2.35
CA MET A 123 -1.91 19.02 1.06
C MET A 123 -1.44 17.57 1.16
N LEU A 124 -0.69 17.21 2.20
CA LEU A 124 -0.25 15.84 2.47
C LEU A 124 -1.44 14.90 2.68
N PHE A 125 -2.43 15.30 3.48
CA PHE A 125 -3.66 14.52 3.66
C PHE A 125 -4.35 14.23 2.33
N ARG A 126 -4.53 15.24 1.48
CA ARG A 126 -5.12 15.07 0.15
C ARG A 126 -4.29 14.16 -0.76
N MET A 127 -2.97 14.25 -0.69
CA MET A 127 -2.06 13.39 -1.44
C MET A 127 -2.23 11.92 -1.03
N TYR A 128 -2.18 11.63 0.28
CA TYR A 128 -2.34 10.26 0.78
C TYR A 128 -3.74 9.70 0.52
N THR A 129 -4.80 10.51 0.66
CA THR A 129 -6.16 10.06 0.34
C THR A 129 -6.28 9.66 -1.12
N ARG A 130 -5.76 10.45 -2.05
CA ARG A 130 -5.77 10.11 -3.49
C ARG A 130 -4.96 8.85 -3.80
N TRP A 131 -3.83 8.67 -3.12
CA TRP A 131 -3.04 7.46 -3.26
C TRP A 131 -3.81 6.24 -2.73
N CYS A 132 -4.46 6.35 -1.59
CA CYS A 132 -5.31 5.30 -1.04
C CYS A 132 -6.46 4.94 -1.99
N ASP A 133 -7.12 5.93 -2.58
CA ASP A 133 -8.17 5.72 -3.58
C ASP A 133 -7.65 4.97 -4.81
N ALA A 134 -6.47 5.35 -5.32
CA ALA A 134 -5.84 4.67 -6.45
C ALA A 134 -5.49 3.20 -6.14
N LYS A 135 -5.08 2.90 -4.90
CA LYS A 135 -4.83 1.54 -4.41
C LYS A 135 -6.10 0.82 -3.93
N LYS A 136 -7.27 1.47 -4.00
CA LYS A 136 -8.59 0.95 -3.53
C LYS A 136 -8.60 0.62 -2.03
N TYR A 137 -7.86 1.37 -1.23
CA TYR A 137 -7.88 1.27 0.22
C TYR A 137 -9.05 2.07 0.80
N LYS A 138 -9.62 1.56 1.89
CA LYS A 138 -10.66 2.28 2.62
C LYS A 138 -10.01 3.22 3.63
N VAL A 139 -10.29 4.52 3.50
CA VAL A 139 -9.84 5.55 4.43
C VAL A 139 -10.99 5.95 5.36
N GLU A 140 -10.70 6.05 6.66
CA GLU A 140 -11.63 6.49 7.69
C GLU A 140 -10.94 7.54 8.56
N ILE A 141 -11.50 8.73 8.62
CA ILE A 141 -10.98 9.82 9.46
C ILE A 141 -11.49 9.59 10.88
N VAL A 142 -10.57 9.49 11.83
CA VAL A 142 -10.87 9.27 13.25
C VAL A 142 -10.98 10.58 13.99
N ASP A 143 -10.01 11.48 13.75
CA ASP A 143 -9.96 12.79 14.38
C ASP A 143 -9.38 13.82 13.44
N THR A 144 -9.82 15.06 13.56
CA THR A 144 -9.28 16.17 12.79
C THR A 144 -9.40 17.48 13.56
N GLN A 145 -8.31 18.21 13.66
CA GLN A 145 -8.27 19.56 14.19
C GLN A 145 -7.99 20.53 13.05
N PRO A 146 -8.92 21.43 12.72
CA PRO A 146 -8.68 22.44 11.71
C PRO A 146 -7.60 23.43 12.15
N GLY A 147 -6.93 24.03 11.17
CA GLY A 147 -6.07 25.19 11.42
C GLY A 147 -6.91 26.43 11.77
N ASP A 148 -6.28 27.41 12.40
CA ASP A 148 -6.99 28.61 12.87
C ASP A 148 -7.61 29.42 11.72
N GLU A 149 -6.96 29.48 10.56
CA GLU A 149 -7.45 30.20 9.35
C GLU A 149 -7.70 29.24 8.19
N VAL A 150 -6.74 28.36 7.89
CA VAL A 150 -6.84 27.37 6.80
C VAL A 150 -6.10 26.10 7.15
N GLY A 151 -6.42 25.02 6.42
CA GLY A 151 -5.71 23.76 6.52
C GLY A 151 -6.04 22.96 7.77
N ILE A 152 -5.11 22.09 8.17
CA ILE A 152 -5.27 21.12 9.23
C ILE A 152 -4.11 21.25 10.22
N LYS A 153 -4.42 21.37 11.51
CA LYS A 153 -3.43 21.37 12.58
C LYS A 153 -2.99 19.95 12.93
N SER A 154 -3.94 19.05 13.05
CA SER A 154 -3.70 17.62 13.21
C SER A 154 -4.82 16.80 12.58
N LEU A 155 -4.48 15.59 12.13
CA LEU A 155 -5.43 14.64 11.57
C LEU A 155 -4.95 13.23 11.85
N THR A 156 -5.87 12.35 12.29
CA THR A 156 -5.65 10.92 12.40
C THR A 156 -6.59 10.18 11.45
N MET A 157 -6.06 9.33 10.59
CA MET A 157 -6.85 8.49 9.70
C MET A 157 -6.43 7.03 9.78
N LEU A 158 -7.42 6.14 9.62
CA LEU A 158 -7.22 4.70 9.45
C LEU A 158 -7.21 4.38 7.96
N VAL A 159 -6.20 3.67 7.52
CA VAL A 159 -6.09 3.15 6.15
C VAL A 159 -6.24 1.63 6.22
N LYS A 160 -7.37 1.12 5.75
CA LYS A 160 -7.71 -0.31 5.78
C LYS A 160 -7.44 -0.91 4.41
N GLY A 161 -6.51 -1.83 4.33
CA GLY A 161 -6.14 -2.56 3.11
C GLY A 161 -4.90 -3.40 3.33
N LEU A 162 -4.72 -4.40 2.47
CA LEU A 162 -3.57 -5.28 2.52
C LEU A 162 -2.29 -4.50 2.21
N ASN A 163 -1.26 -4.68 3.03
CA ASN A 163 0.04 -4.02 2.93
C ASN A 163 0.00 -2.49 3.10
N ALA A 164 -1.10 -1.90 3.58
CA ALA A 164 -1.19 -0.45 3.72
C ALA A 164 -0.11 0.11 4.66
N TYR A 165 0.16 -0.58 5.78
CA TYR A 165 1.25 -0.21 6.69
C TYR A 165 2.62 -0.35 6.02
N GLY A 166 2.86 -1.46 5.31
CA GLY A 166 4.12 -1.71 4.63
C GLY A 166 4.49 -0.61 3.64
N TYR A 167 3.51 -0.12 2.88
CA TYR A 167 3.72 1.02 1.97
C TYR A 167 3.91 2.34 2.72
N LEU A 168 3.09 2.62 3.73
CA LEU A 168 3.05 3.93 4.37
C LEU A 168 4.12 4.11 5.44
N LYS A 169 4.67 3.04 6.02
CA LYS A 169 5.71 3.13 7.07
C LYS A 169 6.95 3.94 6.67
N VAL A 170 7.27 3.95 5.38
CA VAL A 170 8.43 4.70 4.84
C VAL A 170 8.19 6.22 4.78
N GLU A 171 6.94 6.64 4.84
CA GLU A 171 6.54 8.06 4.87
C GLU A 171 6.67 8.69 6.27
N LYS A 172 6.96 7.86 7.29
CA LYS A 172 7.13 8.35 8.66
C LYS A 172 8.31 9.30 8.77
N GLY A 173 8.03 10.55 9.17
CA GLY A 173 9.06 11.56 9.33
C GLY A 173 8.56 12.98 9.18
N VAL A 174 9.48 13.90 8.94
CA VAL A 174 9.18 15.32 8.74
C VAL A 174 9.25 15.65 7.25
N HIS A 175 8.15 16.15 6.74
CA HIS A 175 7.98 16.55 5.34
C HIS A 175 8.16 18.05 5.19
N ARG A 176 9.03 18.46 4.27
CA ARG A 176 9.39 19.85 4.02
C ARG A 176 8.75 20.34 2.72
N LEU A 177 8.07 21.48 2.77
CA LEU A 177 7.59 22.21 1.59
C LEU A 177 8.35 23.51 1.47
N VAL A 178 8.82 23.83 0.26
CA VAL A 178 9.39 25.12 -0.09
C VAL A 178 8.67 25.67 -1.30
N ARG A 179 7.92 26.76 -1.10
CA ARG A 179 7.16 27.41 -2.18
C ARG A 179 7.06 28.92 -1.98
N ILE A 180 6.60 29.63 -2.98
CA ILE A 180 6.10 31.01 -2.80
C ILE A 180 4.78 30.92 -2.02
N SER A 181 4.69 31.65 -0.90
CA SER A 181 3.53 31.63 -0.03
C SER A 181 2.30 32.24 -0.72
N PRO A 182 1.16 31.54 -0.79
CA PRO A 182 -0.10 32.14 -1.22
C PRO A 182 -0.72 33.06 -0.15
N PHE A 183 -0.18 33.05 1.09
CA PHE A 183 -0.67 33.81 2.23
C PHE A 183 0.18 35.06 2.50
N ASP A 184 1.33 35.20 1.84
CA ASP A 184 2.22 36.35 1.97
C ASP A 184 1.98 37.34 0.81
N SER A 185 1.47 38.53 1.14
CA SER A 185 1.23 39.61 0.17
C SER A 185 2.46 40.03 -0.64
N ASN A 186 3.67 39.78 -0.08
CA ASN A 186 4.94 40.08 -0.75
C ASN A 186 5.46 38.93 -1.63
N ALA A 187 4.69 37.85 -1.79
CA ALA A 187 5.04 36.69 -2.59
C ALA A 187 6.43 36.12 -2.28
N ARG A 188 6.83 36.13 -1.01
CA ARG A 188 8.13 35.61 -0.56
C ARG A 188 8.11 34.08 -0.50
N ARG A 189 9.30 33.53 -0.63
CA ARG A 189 9.51 32.07 -0.50
C ARG A 189 9.53 31.66 0.97
N HIS A 190 8.64 30.73 1.33
CA HIS A 190 8.53 30.20 2.68
C HIS A 190 8.88 28.72 2.72
N THR A 191 9.35 28.28 3.87
CA THR A 191 9.59 26.85 4.17
C THR A 191 8.67 26.42 5.28
N SER A 192 7.90 25.35 5.06
CA SER A 192 6.95 24.80 6.01
C SER A 192 7.26 23.33 6.27
N PHE A 193 6.94 22.88 7.46
CA PHE A 193 7.14 21.50 7.87
C PHE A 193 5.81 20.90 8.35
N ALA A 194 5.64 19.61 8.10
CA ALA A 194 4.60 18.79 8.69
C ALA A 194 5.20 17.43 9.06
N SER A 195 4.76 16.83 10.15
CA SER A 195 5.19 15.51 10.56
C SER A 195 4.14 14.46 10.23
N ILE A 196 4.60 13.31 9.76
CA ILE A 196 3.80 12.13 9.52
C ILE A 196 4.27 11.04 10.46
N ASN A 197 3.34 10.44 11.19
CA ASN A 197 3.58 9.23 11.95
C ASN A 197 2.71 8.11 11.39
N VAL A 198 3.28 6.92 11.27
CA VAL A 198 2.58 5.75 10.75
C VAL A 198 2.77 4.61 11.73
N THR A 199 1.67 4.01 12.18
CA THR A 199 1.64 2.86 13.07
C THR A 199 0.76 1.76 12.48
N PRO A 200 1.08 0.47 12.73
CA PRO A 200 0.25 -0.61 12.22
C PRO A 200 -1.13 -0.61 12.91
N LEU A 201 -2.18 -0.89 12.14
CA LEU A 201 -3.53 -1.03 12.63
C LEU A 201 -3.76 -2.49 13.07
N PHE A 202 -3.83 -2.71 14.38
CA PHE A 202 -4.21 -4.00 14.95
C PHE A 202 -5.73 -4.07 15.11
N LEU A 203 -6.35 -5.13 14.60
CA LEU A 203 -7.72 -5.47 14.93
C LEU A 203 -7.75 -6.15 16.30
N ASN A 204 -8.78 -5.90 17.12
CA ASN A 204 -8.87 -6.23 18.55
C ASN A 204 -8.54 -7.69 18.97
N ASN A 205 -8.33 -8.58 18.04
CA ASN A 205 -8.06 -10.02 18.30
C ASN A 205 -6.58 -10.41 18.16
N GLU A 206 -5.69 -9.48 17.79
CA GLU A 206 -4.30 -9.83 17.44
C GLU A 206 -3.26 -9.55 18.54
N ILE A 207 -3.67 -8.96 19.68
CA ILE A 207 -2.73 -8.58 20.74
C ILE A 207 -3.01 -9.38 21.99
N ASN A 208 -2.20 -10.42 22.22
CA ASN A 208 -2.10 -11.06 23.53
C ASN A 208 -0.95 -10.38 24.27
N ILE A 209 -1.26 -9.40 25.13
CA ILE A 209 -0.27 -8.68 25.95
C ILE A 209 -0.16 -9.40 27.28
N ASP A 210 0.91 -10.15 27.50
CA ASP A 210 1.25 -10.70 28.79
C ASP A 210 1.99 -9.62 29.61
N ILE A 211 1.24 -8.90 30.44
CA ILE A 211 1.79 -7.89 31.34
C ILE A 211 2.36 -8.59 32.56
N LYS A 212 3.69 -8.74 32.60
CA LYS A 212 4.39 -9.21 33.80
C LYS A 212 4.49 -8.05 34.79
N GLU A 213 3.91 -8.23 35.96
CA GLU A 213 4.16 -7.34 37.11
C GLU A 213 5.66 -7.41 37.47
N SER A 214 6.30 -6.25 37.57
CA SER A 214 7.72 -6.09 37.94
C SER A 214 7.88 -5.99 39.44
#